data_93d48ab75e8bfb2394a60f04899f719d
#
_entry.id   93d48ab75e8bfb2394a60f04899f719d
#
_cell.length_a   1.000
_cell.length_b   1.000
_cell.length_c   1.000
_cell.angle_alpha   90.00
_cell.angle_beta   90.00
_cell.angle_gamma   90.00
#
_symmetry.space_group_name_H-M   'P 1'
#
loop_
_entity.id
_entity.type
_entity.pdbx_description
1 polymer ?
#
loop_
_entity_poly.entity_id
_entity_poly.type
_entity_poly.pdbx_seq_one_letter_code
_entity_poly.pdbx_strand_id
1 'polypeptide(L)'
;MKNLYQILCDEIEPWRKSRYQSQFSEVVEILKFNKNESNYLRTAQFNAIETYLFLRFVKETPKIIDLYKEYFKNLEDFVEVLGIKHINQYNIRFFETLDDVLKDLLNPGVADQYKYDALTETLNLDYPSYILALAMGSGKTNIISAIIAIEFAIAIANENKKSEFNFIKNALVFAPGLTILKNSLKNIALLPFAKILPPHLLNSFLANVKYTFAGDTDRLLVVQKESQ
;
A
#
# COMPACT_ATOMS: atom_id res chain seq x y z
N MET A 1 11.34 -15.50 -15.15
CA MET A 1 10.12 -14.66 -15.22
C MET A 1 10.26 -13.45 -14.30
N LYS A 2 9.66 -12.28 -14.62
CA LYS A 2 9.58 -11.13 -13.68
C LYS A 2 8.54 -11.41 -12.61
N ASN A 3 8.83 -11.05 -11.37
CA ASN A 3 7.82 -11.08 -10.30
C ASN A 3 6.91 -9.83 -10.36
N LEU A 4 5.81 -9.85 -9.60
CA LEU A 4 4.81 -8.78 -9.59
C LEU A 4 5.43 -7.39 -9.30
N TYR A 5 6.36 -7.30 -8.33
CA TYR A 5 7.01 -6.03 -8.01
C TYR A 5 7.84 -5.47 -9.18
N GLN A 6 8.55 -6.34 -9.90
CA GLN A 6 9.33 -5.92 -11.08
C GLN A 6 8.43 -5.40 -12.20
N ILE A 7 7.28 -6.04 -12.40
CA ILE A 7 6.28 -5.58 -13.39
C ILE A 7 5.71 -4.22 -12.99
N LEU A 8 5.36 -4.03 -11.72
CA LEU A 8 4.91 -2.74 -11.21
C LEU A 8 5.96 -1.65 -11.39
N CYS A 9 7.23 -1.94 -11.17
CA CYS A 9 8.32 -1.00 -11.44
C CYS A 9 8.38 -0.57 -12.91
N ASP A 10 8.18 -1.52 -13.83
CA ASP A 10 8.15 -1.23 -15.27
C ASP A 10 6.95 -0.33 -15.65
N GLU A 11 5.79 -0.48 -15.00
CA GLU A 11 4.63 0.38 -15.23
C GLU A 11 4.75 1.76 -14.58
N ILE A 12 5.41 1.83 -13.43
CA ILE A 12 5.66 3.11 -12.75
C ILE A 12 6.62 3.99 -13.57
N GLU A 13 7.55 3.40 -14.32
CA GLU A 13 8.52 4.17 -15.09
C GLU A 13 7.88 5.08 -16.18
N PRO A 14 6.95 4.62 -17.04
CA PRO A 14 6.19 5.50 -17.92
C PRO A 14 5.40 6.56 -17.19
N TRP A 15 4.75 6.22 -16.08
CA TRP A 15 4.01 7.17 -15.24
C TRP A 15 4.94 8.27 -14.69
N ARG A 16 6.12 7.89 -14.22
CA ARG A 16 7.16 8.83 -13.80
C ARG A 16 7.64 9.74 -14.95
N LYS A 17 7.84 9.17 -16.16
CA LYS A 17 8.22 9.93 -17.36
C LYS A 17 7.13 10.89 -17.81
N SER A 18 5.87 10.55 -17.62
CA SER A 18 4.72 11.43 -17.86
C SER A 18 4.55 12.53 -16.80
N ARG A 19 5.49 12.68 -15.87
CA ARG A 19 5.45 13.58 -14.72
C ARG A 19 4.30 13.29 -13.76
N TYR A 20 4.00 12.00 -13.56
CA TYR A 20 2.97 11.50 -12.64
C TYR A 20 1.55 11.95 -12.98
N GLN A 21 1.15 11.89 -14.24
CA GLN A 21 -0.22 12.24 -14.63
C GLN A 21 -1.23 11.50 -13.72
N SER A 22 -2.07 12.30 -13.08
CA SER A 22 -3.10 11.82 -12.13
C SER A 22 -4.32 12.74 -12.23
N GLN A 23 -5.49 12.20 -11.94
CA GLN A 23 -6.71 12.99 -11.75
C GLN A 23 -6.65 13.90 -10.51
N PHE A 24 -5.73 13.62 -9.59
CA PHE A 24 -5.50 14.41 -8.38
C PHE A 24 -4.17 15.16 -8.48
N SER A 25 -4.22 16.48 -8.62
CA SER A 25 -3.03 17.35 -8.69
C SER A 25 -2.13 17.22 -7.47
N GLU A 26 -2.72 16.97 -6.32
CA GLU A 26 -2.02 16.81 -5.04
C GLU A 26 -1.05 15.62 -5.06
N VAL A 27 -1.41 14.52 -5.72
CA VAL A 27 -0.52 13.36 -5.91
C VAL A 27 0.71 13.76 -6.71
N VAL A 28 0.51 14.50 -7.79
CA VAL A 28 1.58 15.00 -8.67
C VAL A 28 2.52 15.93 -7.91
N GLU A 29 1.95 16.85 -7.15
CA GLU A 29 2.70 17.84 -6.38
C GLU A 29 3.54 17.18 -5.27
N ILE A 30 2.95 16.25 -4.51
CA ILE A 30 3.63 15.52 -3.44
C ILE A 30 4.81 14.72 -3.99
N LEU A 31 4.62 14.00 -5.10
CA LEU A 31 5.70 13.23 -5.72
C LEU A 31 6.83 14.12 -6.25
N LYS A 32 6.49 15.24 -6.91
CA LYS A 32 7.48 16.21 -7.39
C LYS A 32 8.24 16.85 -6.24
N PHE A 33 7.53 17.26 -5.18
CA PHE A 33 8.12 17.86 -3.99
C PHE A 33 9.14 16.92 -3.34
N ASN A 34 8.76 15.66 -3.11
CA ASN A 34 9.65 14.69 -2.47
C ASN A 34 10.85 14.31 -3.35
N LYS A 35 10.68 14.32 -4.68
CA LYS A 35 11.74 13.95 -5.63
C LYS A 35 12.74 15.08 -5.87
N ASN A 36 12.27 16.33 -5.98
CA ASN A 36 13.05 17.44 -6.51
C ASN A 36 13.44 18.49 -5.46
N GLU A 37 12.64 18.64 -4.41
CA GLU A 37 12.78 19.76 -3.47
C GLU A 37 13.20 19.27 -2.08
N SER A 38 12.49 18.30 -1.53
CA SER A 38 12.69 17.88 -0.14
C SER A 38 13.97 17.08 0.06
N ASN A 39 14.27 16.11 -0.81
CA ASN A 39 15.39 15.16 -0.69
C ASN A 39 15.48 14.46 0.70
N TYR A 40 14.39 14.42 1.44
CA TYR A 40 14.33 13.83 2.78
C TYR A 40 14.23 12.31 2.73
N LEU A 41 13.40 11.79 1.82
CA LEU A 41 13.20 10.36 1.67
C LEU A 41 14.39 9.72 0.95
N ARG A 42 14.91 8.64 1.53
CA ARG A 42 15.89 7.80 0.84
C ARG A 42 15.23 7.12 -0.36
N THR A 43 16.03 6.75 -1.36
CA THR A 43 15.51 6.13 -2.61
C THR A 43 14.53 4.99 -2.36
N ALA A 44 14.86 4.06 -1.46
CA ALA A 44 13.97 2.94 -1.14
C ALA A 44 12.63 3.39 -0.50
N GLN A 45 12.66 4.43 0.32
CA GLN A 45 11.47 5.01 0.95
C GLN A 45 10.60 5.73 -0.09
N PHE A 46 11.23 6.52 -0.95
CA PHE A 46 10.53 7.19 -2.04
C PHE A 46 9.89 6.19 -2.99
N ASN A 47 10.63 5.15 -3.42
CA ASN A 47 10.10 4.11 -4.30
C ASN A 47 8.90 3.37 -3.67
N ALA A 48 8.94 3.10 -2.37
CA ALA A 48 7.82 2.47 -1.67
C ALA A 48 6.57 3.35 -1.67
N ILE A 49 6.72 4.64 -1.40
CA ILE A 49 5.62 5.63 -1.45
C ILE A 49 5.12 5.81 -2.89
N GLU A 50 6.02 5.92 -3.87
CA GLU A 50 5.67 6.02 -5.28
C GLU A 50 4.86 4.81 -5.75
N THR A 51 5.29 3.60 -5.40
CA THR A 51 4.56 2.35 -5.71
C THR A 51 3.18 2.33 -5.04
N TYR A 52 3.12 2.74 -3.77
CA TYR A 52 1.85 2.84 -3.05
C TYR A 52 0.88 3.81 -3.74
N LEU A 53 1.34 5.01 -4.08
CA LEU A 53 0.51 6.03 -4.74
C LEU A 53 0.08 5.60 -6.15
N PHE A 54 0.93 4.88 -6.87
CA PHE A 54 0.57 4.27 -8.14
C PHE A 54 -0.57 3.25 -7.98
N LEU A 55 -0.43 2.30 -7.06
CA LEU A 55 -1.49 1.33 -6.76
C LEU A 55 -2.77 2.00 -6.29
N ARG A 56 -2.64 3.05 -5.50
CA ARG A 56 -3.77 3.76 -4.88
C ARG A 56 -4.55 4.64 -5.86
N PHE A 57 -3.84 5.45 -6.66
CA PHE A 57 -4.46 6.52 -7.47
C PHE A 57 -4.44 6.27 -8.98
N VAL A 58 -3.68 5.29 -9.45
CA VAL A 58 -3.64 4.91 -10.87
C VAL A 58 -4.33 3.58 -11.10
N LYS A 59 -4.05 2.60 -10.24
CA LYS A 59 -4.68 1.27 -10.28
C LYS A 59 -5.96 1.16 -9.44
N GLU A 60 -6.38 2.23 -8.77
CA GLU A 60 -7.62 2.30 -7.98
C GLU A 60 -7.70 1.27 -6.85
N THR A 61 -6.57 0.99 -6.24
CA THR A 61 -6.46 0.10 -5.07
C THR A 61 -6.95 -1.33 -5.34
N PRO A 62 -6.41 -2.05 -6.32
CA PRO A 62 -6.83 -3.41 -6.64
C PRO A 62 -6.52 -4.39 -5.52
N LYS A 63 -7.25 -5.50 -5.44
CA LYS A 63 -6.86 -6.64 -4.62
C LYS A 63 -5.58 -7.26 -5.19
N ILE A 64 -4.78 -7.88 -4.34
CA ILE A 64 -3.53 -8.51 -4.79
C ILE A 64 -3.78 -9.59 -5.84
N ILE A 65 -4.87 -10.35 -5.70
CA ILE A 65 -5.25 -11.39 -6.66
C ILE A 65 -5.60 -10.83 -8.04
N ASP A 66 -6.23 -9.65 -8.09
CA ASP A 66 -6.58 -9.01 -9.34
C ASP A 66 -5.34 -8.57 -10.12
N LEU A 67 -4.30 -8.08 -9.40
CA LEU A 67 -2.99 -7.80 -10.00
C LEU A 67 -2.33 -9.06 -10.55
N TYR A 68 -2.36 -10.17 -9.83
CA TYR A 68 -1.83 -11.42 -10.34
C TYR A 68 -2.56 -11.88 -11.60
N LYS A 69 -3.89 -11.81 -11.63
CA LYS A 69 -4.69 -12.15 -12.83
C LYS A 69 -4.46 -11.18 -14.00
N GLU A 70 -4.24 -9.91 -13.72
CA GLU A 70 -3.96 -8.89 -14.74
C GLU A 70 -2.65 -9.16 -15.47
N TYR A 71 -1.59 -9.50 -14.70
CA TYR A 71 -0.23 -9.60 -15.24
C TYR A 71 0.18 -11.01 -15.65
N PHE A 72 -0.37 -12.04 -15.04
CA PHE A 72 -0.04 -13.44 -15.30
C PHE A 72 -1.24 -14.18 -15.90
N LYS A 73 -1.51 -13.93 -17.18
CA LYS A 73 -2.67 -14.48 -17.88
C LYS A 73 -2.49 -15.93 -18.32
N ASN A 74 -1.24 -16.41 -18.40
CA ASN A 74 -0.91 -17.77 -18.70
C ASN A 74 -0.91 -18.61 -17.43
N LEU A 75 -1.49 -19.81 -17.48
CA LEU A 75 -1.60 -20.70 -16.32
C LEU A 75 -0.23 -21.11 -15.75
N GLU A 76 0.75 -21.38 -16.62
CA GLU A 76 2.09 -21.79 -16.20
C GLU A 76 2.79 -20.65 -15.43
N ASP A 77 2.76 -19.44 -15.99
CA ASP A 77 3.33 -18.24 -15.35
C ASP A 77 2.64 -17.93 -14.02
N PHE A 78 1.32 -18.07 -13.97
CA PHE A 78 0.52 -17.82 -12.77
C PHE A 78 0.86 -18.80 -11.64
N VAL A 79 0.93 -20.10 -11.98
CA VAL A 79 1.31 -21.16 -11.04
C VAL A 79 2.75 -20.97 -10.53
N GLU A 80 3.68 -20.63 -11.44
CA GLU A 80 5.09 -20.42 -11.10
C GLU A 80 5.27 -19.21 -10.16
N VAL A 81 4.66 -18.08 -10.49
CA VAL A 81 4.83 -16.84 -9.69
C VAL A 81 4.21 -16.94 -8.31
N LEU A 82 3.12 -17.69 -8.16
CA LEU A 82 2.49 -17.97 -6.87
C LEU A 82 3.22 -19.08 -6.08
N GLY A 83 4.16 -19.78 -6.72
CA GLY A 83 4.90 -20.87 -6.10
C GLY A 83 4.04 -22.11 -5.79
N ILE A 84 3.03 -22.38 -6.61
CA ILE A 84 2.11 -23.51 -6.45
C ILE A 84 2.82 -24.78 -6.90
N LYS A 85 3.21 -25.64 -5.96
CA LYS A 85 4.09 -26.79 -6.23
C LYS A 85 3.36 -28.06 -6.67
N HIS A 86 2.09 -28.21 -6.32
CA HIS A 86 1.32 -29.42 -6.67
C HIS A 86 0.79 -29.39 -8.10
N ILE A 87 0.70 -28.21 -8.72
CA ILE A 87 0.38 -28.06 -10.13
C ILE A 87 1.70 -28.00 -10.90
N ASN A 88 1.88 -28.91 -11.85
CA ASN A 88 3.08 -29.07 -12.64
C ASN A 88 2.73 -29.30 -14.13
N GLN A 89 3.74 -29.39 -14.98
CA GLN A 89 3.58 -29.58 -16.44
C GLN A 89 2.70 -30.77 -16.88
N TYR A 90 2.46 -31.75 -16.00
CA TYR A 90 1.65 -32.92 -16.33
C TYR A 90 0.17 -32.71 -15.98
N ASN A 91 -0.12 -32.03 -14.92
CA ASN A 91 -1.48 -31.85 -14.43
C ASN A 91 -2.08 -30.44 -14.68
N ILE A 92 -1.28 -29.46 -15.06
CA ILE A 92 -1.74 -28.09 -15.40
C ILE A 92 -2.81 -28.10 -16.51
N ARG A 93 -2.75 -29.08 -17.42
CA ARG A 93 -3.71 -29.28 -18.50
C ARG A 93 -5.15 -29.60 -18.03
N PHE A 94 -5.34 -29.92 -16.76
CA PHE A 94 -6.66 -30.17 -16.18
C PHE A 94 -7.33 -28.87 -15.71
N PHE A 95 -6.62 -27.74 -15.76
CA PHE A 95 -7.14 -26.41 -15.43
C PHE A 95 -7.35 -25.63 -16.74
N GLU A 96 -8.54 -25.08 -16.91
CA GLU A 96 -8.87 -24.28 -18.10
C GLU A 96 -8.62 -22.79 -17.88
N THR A 97 -8.83 -22.32 -16.64
CA THR A 97 -8.76 -20.91 -16.27
C THR A 97 -7.91 -20.68 -15.01
N LEU A 98 -7.49 -19.42 -14.81
CA LEU A 98 -6.83 -19.01 -13.55
C LEU A 98 -7.76 -19.20 -12.35
N ASP A 99 -9.07 -19.07 -12.54
CA ASP A 99 -10.06 -19.29 -11.48
C ASP A 99 -10.16 -20.75 -11.06
N ASP A 100 -9.92 -21.69 -11.96
CA ASP A 100 -9.88 -23.11 -11.61
C ASP A 100 -8.66 -23.42 -10.75
N VAL A 101 -7.50 -22.83 -11.07
CA VAL A 101 -6.28 -22.93 -10.25
C VAL A 101 -6.54 -22.34 -8.85
N LEU A 102 -7.21 -21.18 -8.77
CA LEU A 102 -7.53 -20.56 -7.48
C LEU A 102 -8.51 -21.38 -6.67
N LYS A 103 -9.54 -21.94 -7.27
CA LYS A 103 -10.49 -22.84 -6.58
C LYS A 103 -9.80 -24.07 -6.00
N ASP A 104 -8.89 -24.65 -6.76
CA ASP A 104 -8.09 -25.78 -6.29
C ASP A 104 -7.18 -25.38 -5.14
N LEU A 105 -6.46 -24.27 -5.27
CA LEU A 105 -5.59 -23.73 -4.23
C LEU A 105 -6.35 -23.40 -2.93
N LEU A 106 -7.56 -22.86 -3.03
CA LEU A 106 -8.43 -22.52 -1.89
C LEU A 106 -9.14 -23.72 -1.29
N ASN A 107 -8.98 -24.93 -1.86
CA ASN A 107 -9.52 -26.13 -1.25
C ASN A 107 -8.74 -26.44 0.05
N PRO A 108 -9.42 -26.53 1.20
CA PRO A 108 -8.77 -26.76 2.50
C PRO A 108 -7.86 -28.00 2.49
N GLY A 109 -8.29 -29.09 1.83
CA GLY A 109 -7.47 -30.31 1.76
C GLY A 109 -6.17 -30.12 0.99
N VAL A 110 -6.16 -29.29 -0.05
CA VAL A 110 -4.97 -28.93 -0.83
C VAL A 110 -4.10 -27.95 -0.03
N ALA A 111 -4.71 -26.93 0.56
CA ALA A 111 -4.01 -25.94 1.36
C ALA A 111 -3.24 -26.59 2.52
N ASP A 112 -3.89 -27.46 3.29
CA ASP A 112 -3.29 -28.19 4.41
C ASP A 112 -2.17 -29.13 3.95
N GLN A 113 -2.41 -29.90 2.90
CA GLN A 113 -1.45 -30.88 2.38
C GLN A 113 -0.15 -30.23 1.92
N TYR A 114 -0.25 -29.08 1.25
CA TYR A 114 0.90 -28.37 0.66
C TYR A 114 1.37 -27.16 1.45
N LYS A 115 0.74 -26.87 2.61
CA LYS A 115 1.05 -25.74 3.52
C LYS A 115 0.93 -24.39 2.82
N TYR A 116 -0.20 -24.15 2.17
CA TYR A 116 -0.50 -22.90 1.49
C TYR A 116 -1.31 -21.89 2.34
N ASP A 117 -1.42 -22.11 3.66
CA ASP A 117 -2.26 -21.30 4.53
C ASP A 117 -2.03 -19.79 4.35
N ALA A 118 -0.77 -19.35 4.42
CA ALA A 118 -0.44 -17.93 4.23
C ALA A 118 -0.76 -17.40 2.83
N LEU A 119 -0.63 -18.25 1.79
CA LEU A 119 -0.96 -17.88 0.41
C LEU A 119 -2.47 -17.77 0.24
N THR A 120 -3.22 -18.75 0.71
CA THR A 120 -4.69 -18.79 0.62
C THR A 120 -5.31 -17.65 1.43
N GLU A 121 -4.83 -17.39 2.64
CA GLU A 121 -5.26 -16.23 3.43
C GLU A 121 -5.04 -14.92 2.69
N THR A 122 -3.87 -14.74 2.06
CA THR A 122 -3.54 -13.50 1.33
C THR A 122 -4.40 -13.32 0.08
N LEU A 123 -4.62 -14.38 -0.69
CA LEU A 123 -5.35 -14.32 -1.96
C LEU A 123 -6.88 -14.23 -1.76
N ASN A 124 -7.39 -14.72 -0.61
CA ASN A 124 -8.82 -14.74 -0.31
C ASN A 124 -9.34 -13.49 0.40
N LEU A 125 -8.51 -12.45 0.52
CA LEU A 125 -8.94 -11.20 1.17
C LEU A 125 -9.97 -10.45 0.32
N ASP A 126 -11.07 -10.02 0.94
CA ASP A 126 -12.10 -9.22 0.29
C ASP A 126 -11.74 -7.74 0.15
N TYR A 127 -10.59 -7.34 0.65
CA TYR A 127 -10.07 -5.97 0.64
C TYR A 127 -8.62 -5.94 0.13
N PRO A 128 -8.17 -4.79 -0.41
CA PRO A 128 -6.77 -4.60 -0.80
C PRO A 128 -5.84 -4.73 0.40
N SER A 129 -4.79 -5.52 0.27
CA SER A 129 -3.77 -5.72 1.30
C SER A 129 -2.39 -5.73 0.66
N TYR A 130 -1.51 -4.85 1.11
CA TYR A 130 -0.15 -4.72 0.58
C TYR A 130 0.88 -4.79 1.69
N ILE A 131 1.98 -5.48 1.41
CA ILE A 131 3.13 -5.58 2.30
C ILE A 131 4.29 -4.79 1.71
N LEU A 132 4.75 -3.77 2.45
CA LEU A 132 5.96 -3.04 2.12
C LEU A 132 7.16 -3.68 2.83
N ALA A 133 7.84 -4.58 2.13
CA ALA A 133 9.02 -5.29 2.65
C ALA A 133 10.28 -4.44 2.43
N LEU A 134 10.78 -3.84 3.51
CA LEU A 134 12.00 -3.03 3.50
C LEU A 134 13.02 -3.58 4.51
N ALA A 135 14.30 -3.38 4.23
CA ALA A 135 15.39 -3.80 5.09
C ALA A 135 15.29 -3.19 6.51
N MET A 136 15.91 -3.84 7.48
CA MET A 136 16.03 -3.28 8.84
C MET A 136 16.78 -1.94 8.78
N GLY A 137 16.36 -0.98 9.60
CA GLY A 137 16.97 0.37 9.60
C GLY A 137 16.58 1.27 8.42
N SER A 138 15.74 0.82 7.50
CA SER A 138 15.30 1.62 6.35
C SER A 138 14.31 2.74 6.69
N GLY A 139 13.87 2.85 7.96
CA GLY A 139 12.91 3.85 8.39
C GLY A 139 11.45 3.51 8.05
N LYS A 140 11.04 2.26 8.26
CA LYS A 140 9.65 1.80 8.01
C LYS A 140 8.60 2.68 8.67
N THR A 141 8.85 3.13 9.92
CA THR A 141 7.93 4.05 10.63
C THR A 141 7.75 5.37 9.88
N ASN A 142 8.82 5.91 9.29
CA ASN A 142 8.73 7.14 8.51
C ASN A 142 7.86 6.95 7.26
N ILE A 143 7.92 5.77 6.62
CA ILE A 143 7.09 5.47 5.44
C ILE A 143 5.62 5.37 5.82
N ILE A 144 5.30 4.68 6.92
CA ILE A 144 3.91 4.58 7.41
C ILE A 144 3.37 5.98 7.72
N SER A 145 4.13 6.79 8.45
CA SER A 145 3.74 8.17 8.77
C SER A 145 3.58 9.04 7.53
N ALA A 146 4.48 8.89 6.56
CA ALA A 146 4.41 9.63 5.30
C ALA A 146 3.16 9.23 4.49
N ILE A 147 2.86 7.94 4.37
CA ILE A 147 1.66 7.46 3.66
C ILE A 147 0.39 8.02 4.32
N ILE A 148 0.28 7.93 5.66
CA ILE A 148 -0.87 8.48 6.39
C ILE A 148 -1.01 9.98 6.14
N ALA A 149 0.08 10.74 6.25
CA ALA A 149 0.06 12.18 6.04
C ALA A 149 -0.33 12.55 4.61
N ILE A 150 0.16 11.81 3.61
CA ILE A 150 -0.17 12.01 2.20
C ILE A 150 -1.65 11.73 1.94
N GLU A 151 -2.18 10.59 2.40
CA GLU A 151 -3.59 10.24 2.23
C GLU A 151 -4.51 11.30 2.85
N PHE A 152 -4.20 11.74 4.07
CA PHE A 152 -5.02 12.74 4.74
C PHE A 152 -4.91 14.13 4.09
N ALA A 153 -3.74 14.53 3.65
CA ALA A 153 -3.56 15.78 2.94
C ALA A 153 -4.36 15.81 1.63
N ILE A 154 -4.35 14.70 0.87
CA ILE A 154 -5.14 14.57 -0.35
C ILE A 154 -6.65 14.54 -0.03
N ALA A 155 -7.07 13.80 1.00
CA ALA A 155 -8.46 13.75 1.43
C ALA A 155 -9.00 15.14 1.84
N ILE A 156 -8.23 15.90 2.60
CA ILE A 156 -8.57 17.25 3.03
C ILE A 156 -8.68 18.19 1.82
N ALA A 157 -7.70 18.16 0.92
CA ALA A 157 -7.68 19.02 -0.27
C ALA A 157 -8.84 18.74 -1.25
N ASN A 158 -9.42 17.55 -1.19
CA ASN A 158 -10.52 17.14 -2.06
C ASN A 158 -11.88 17.02 -1.35
N GLU A 159 -11.99 17.45 -0.09
CA GLU A 159 -13.20 17.28 0.72
C GLU A 159 -14.45 17.94 0.10
N ASN A 160 -14.29 19.10 -0.51
CA ASN A 160 -15.37 19.86 -1.12
C ASN A 160 -15.56 19.54 -2.61
N LYS A 161 -14.75 18.64 -3.18
CA LYS A 161 -14.87 18.24 -4.58
C LYS A 161 -15.84 17.05 -4.66
N LYS A 162 -16.78 17.10 -5.60
CA LYS A 162 -17.59 15.93 -5.94
C LYS A 162 -16.69 14.89 -6.60
N SER A 163 -16.35 13.85 -5.90
CA SER A 163 -15.55 12.74 -6.40
C SER A 163 -16.14 11.42 -5.89
N GLU A 164 -16.22 10.42 -6.76
CA GLU A 164 -16.59 9.06 -6.39
C GLU A 164 -15.42 8.30 -5.74
N PHE A 165 -14.22 8.90 -5.75
CA PHE A 165 -13.04 8.28 -5.17
C PHE A 165 -13.14 8.23 -3.64
N ASN A 166 -12.89 7.05 -3.08
CA ASN A 166 -12.97 6.82 -1.66
C ASN A 166 -11.66 7.25 -0.95
N PHE A 167 -11.61 8.49 -0.49
CA PHE A 167 -10.47 9.04 0.26
C PHE A 167 -10.36 8.45 1.67
N ILE A 168 -9.14 8.18 2.10
CA ILE A 168 -8.86 7.71 3.46
C ILE A 168 -8.87 8.89 4.43
N LYS A 169 -9.80 8.88 5.37
CA LYS A 169 -9.97 9.93 6.39
C LYS A 169 -9.61 9.46 7.81
N ASN A 170 -9.40 8.17 8.00
CA ASN A 170 -9.02 7.57 9.27
C ASN A 170 -7.91 6.55 9.04
N ALA A 171 -6.98 6.44 9.98
CA ALA A 171 -5.95 5.43 9.96
C ALA A 171 -5.81 4.80 11.34
N LEU A 172 -5.74 3.47 11.38
CA LEU A 172 -5.50 2.71 12.58
C LEU A 172 -4.15 2.02 12.46
N VAL A 173 -3.25 2.29 13.38
CA VAL A 173 -1.88 1.76 13.35
C VAL A 173 -1.68 0.80 14.50
N PHE A 174 -1.34 -0.43 14.17
CA PHE A 174 -0.98 -1.46 15.14
C PHE A 174 0.51 -1.72 15.12
N ALA A 175 1.08 -2.00 16.28
CA ALA A 175 2.46 -2.47 16.40
C ALA A 175 2.56 -3.59 17.43
N PRO A 176 3.34 -4.65 17.16
CA PRO A 176 3.57 -5.70 18.12
C PRO A 176 4.49 -5.20 19.25
N GLY A 177 4.01 -5.32 20.49
CA GLY A 177 4.80 -5.05 21.69
C GLY A 177 4.81 -3.59 22.17
N LEU A 178 4.81 -3.46 23.50
CA LEU A 178 4.72 -2.16 24.22
C LEU A 178 5.89 -1.21 23.93
N THR A 179 7.09 -1.74 23.67
CA THR A 179 8.28 -0.92 23.39
C THR A 179 8.15 -0.20 22.05
N ILE A 180 7.60 -0.87 21.03
CA ILE A 180 7.33 -0.26 19.72
C ILE A 180 6.18 0.75 19.84
N LEU A 181 5.12 0.40 20.58
CA LEU A 181 4.00 1.29 20.85
C LEU A 181 4.45 2.60 21.54
N LYS A 182 5.24 2.49 22.60
CA LYS A 182 5.67 3.66 23.40
C LYS A 182 6.69 4.54 22.68
N ASN A 183 7.64 3.95 21.96
CA ASN A 183 8.79 4.67 21.42
C ASN A 183 8.69 4.98 19.93
N SER A 184 8.09 4.10 19.12
CA SER A 184 8.07 4.24 17.67
C SER A 184 6.77 4.85 17.13
N LEU A 185 5.62 4.50 17.68
CA LEU A 185 4.35 5.05 17.20
C LEU A 185 4.13 6.50 17.62
N LYS A 186 4.61 6.92 18.80
CA LYS A 186 4.61 8.34 19.16
C LYS A 186 5.42 9.19 18.17
N ASN A 187 6.45 8.60 17.57
CA ASN A 187 7.26 9.26 16.53
C ASN A 187 6.52 9.44 15.20
N ILE A 188 5.41 8.76 14.96
CA ILE A 188 4.57 8.98 13.78
C ILE A 188 4.07 10.43 13.74
N ALA A 189 3.62 10.96 14.88
CA ALA A 189 3.19 12.34 15.00
C ALA A 189 4.36 13.35 15.00
N LEU A 190 5.59 12.88 15.16
CA LEU A 190 6.80 13.72 15.21
C LEU A 190 7.57 13.73 13.89
N LEU A 191 7.07 13.04 12.86
CA LEU A 191 7.69 13.09 11.53
C LEU A 191 7.77 14.57 11.06
N PRO A 192 8.86 14.98 10.43
CA PRO A 192 8.94 16.32 9.86
C PRO A 192 8.07 16.41 8.58
N PHE A 193 6.76 16.53 8.77
CA PHE A 193 5.77 16.56 7.68
C PHE A 193 6.07 17.66 6.64
N ALA A 194 6.71 18.75 7.07
CA ALA A 194 7.23 19.79 6.16
C ALA A 194 8.29 19.28 5.16
N LYS A 195 8.84 18.10 5.38
CA LYS A 195 9.75 17.42 4.44
C LYS A 195 9.04 16.41 3.53
N ILE A 196 7.74 16.17 3.76
CA ILE A 196 6.93 15.19 3.02
C ILE A 196 5.85 15.90 2.21
N LEU A 197 5.22 16.92 2.78
CA LEU A 197 4.10 17.63 2.17
C LEU A 197 4.53 19.01 1.67
N PRO A 198 4.07 19.43 0.48
CA PRO A 198 4.16 20.81 0.02
C PRO A 198 3.55 21.78 1.05
N PRO A 199 4.04 23.03 1.17
CA PRO A 199 3.63 23.95 2.24
C PRO A 199 2.12 24.18 2.37
N HIS A 200 1.40 24.29 1.26
CA HIS A 200 -0.05 24.52 1.30
C HIS A 200 -0.82 23.29 1.78
N LEU A 201 -0.41 22.07 1.40
CA LEU A 201 -1.00 20.84 1.90
C LEU A 201 -0.63 20.59 3.36
N LEU A 202 0.59 20.94 3.76
CA LEU A 202 1.05 20.85 5.15
C LEU A 202 0.18 21.69 6.08
N ASN A 203 -0.10 22.95 5.72
CA ASN A 203 -0.90 23.84 6.55
C ASN A 203 -2.31 23.27 6.75
N SER A 204 -2.94 22.79 5.69
CA SER A 204 -4.26 22.16 5.77
C SER A 204 -4.23 20.87 6.58
N PHE A 205 -3.19 20.04 6.41
CA PHE A 205 -2.99 18.83 7.18
C PHE A 205 -2.86 19.12 8.68
N LEU A 206 -1.98 20.03 9.08
CA LEU A 206 -1.74 20.35 10.49
C LEU A 206 -2.98 20.97 11.18
N ALA A 207 -3.79 21.72 10.44
CA ALA A 207 -5.02 22.32 10.97
C ALA A 207 -6.16 21.31 11.20
N ASN A 208 -6.15 20.15 10.49
CA ASN A 208 -7.29 19.24 10.46
C ASN A 208 -7.00 17.84 11.00
N VAL A 209 -5.75 17.48 11.27
CA VAL A 209 -5.40 16.11 11.69
C VAL A 209 -5.17 16.04 13.19
N LYS A 210 -5.81 15.06 13.83
CA LYS A 210 -5.59 14.70 15.22
C LYS A 210 -5.01 13.33 15.38
N TYR A 211 -4.15 13.20 16.37
CA TYR A 211 -3.57 11.93 16.79
C TYR A 211 -4.11 11.52 18.15
N THR A 212 -4.58 10.29 18.27
CA THR A 212 -4.97 9.71 19.55
C THR A 212 -4.12 8.46 19.78
N PHE A 213 -3.45 8.37 20.90
CA PHE A 213 -2.57 7.27 21.24
C PHE A 213 -3.21 6.38 22.29
N ALA A 214 -3.17 5.06 22.08
CA ALA A 214 -3.42 4.10 23.15
C ALA A 214 -2.24 4.20 24.16
N GLY A 215 -2.53 4.51 25.37
CA GLY A 215 -1.49 4.71 26.37
C GLY A 215 -2.04 4.68 27.78
N ASP A 216 -1.35 5.31 28.74
CA ASP A 216 -1.62 5.29 30.16
C ASP A 216 -3.05 5.74 30.58
N THR A 217 -3.94 5.99 29.65
CA THR A 217 -5.30 6.50 29.85
C THR A 217 -6.38 5.78 29.04
N ASP A 218 -6.26 4.51 28.74
CA ASP A 218 -7.26 3.68 28.04
C ASP A 218 -7.84 4.28 26.73
N ARG A 219 -7.09 5.12 26.03
CA ARG A 219 -7.53 5.74 24.79
C ARG A 219 -6.99 4.96 23.59
N LEU A 220 -7.88 4.63 22.67
CA LEU A 220 -7.54 4.05 21.38
C LEU A 220 -6.66 5.00 20.56
N LEU A 221 -5.74 4.44 19.78
CA LEU A 221 -4.98 5.19 18.80
C LEU A 221 -5.87 5.45 17.59
N VAL A 222 -6.47 6.60 17.50
CA VAL A 222 -7.34 6.98 16.39
C VAL A 222 -6.88 8.34 15.86
N VAL A 223 -6.67 8.42 14.57
CA VAL A 223 -6.49 9.70 13.88
C VAL A 223 -7.84 10.14 13.34
N GLN A 224 -8.38 11.18 13.89
CA GLN A 224 -9.69 11.72 13.48
C GLN A 224 -9.55 13.16 12.99
N LYS A 225 -10.29 13.48 11.95
CA LYS A 225 -10.57 14.86 11.57
C LYS A 225 -11.67 15.40 12.47
N GLU A 226 -11.47 16.54 13.09
CA GLU A 226 -12.60 17.29 13.66
C GLU A 226 -13.42 17.88 12.51
N SER A 227 -14.68 17.46 12.43
CA SER A 227 -15.70 18.25 11.72
C SER A 227 -16.02 19.48 12.57
N GLN A 228 -15.65 20.64 12.09
CA GLN A 228 -16.25 21.90 12.56
C GLN A 228 -17.64 22.04 11.99
#